data_d8d855a3bac3e8be5c78153747a52baf
#
_entry.id   d8d855a3bac3e8be5c78153747a52baf
#
_cell.length_a   1.000
_cell.length_b   1.000
_cell.length_c   1.000
_cell.angle_alpha   90.00
_cell.angle_beta   90.00
_cell.angle_gamma   90.00
#
_symmetry.space_group_name_H-M   'P 1'
#
loop_
_entity.id
_entity.type
_entity.pdbx_description
1 polymer ?
#
loop_
_entity_poly.entity_id
_entity_poly.type
_entity_poly.pdbx_seq_one_letter_code
_entity_poly.pdbx_strand_id
1 'polypeptide(L)'
;MPGTARAFGLKVDGKVDERQDIRKSTEAAAKYIKALHNIFGNWTLTAAAYNVGEGSLLRSIKKQGQDNYYLLSLNKETSAYVYRLISMKEIIENPAIYGYRPSVTRGLVASNNEAEAEGRKL
;
A
#
# COMPACT_ATOMS: atom_id res chain seq x y z
N MET A 1 -5.02 7.14 -11.41
CA MET A 1 -5.48 8.49 -11.78
C MET A 1 -4.36 9.26 -12.44
N PRO A 2 -4.59 9.92 -13.59
CA PRO A 2 -3.53 10.60 -14.33
C PRO A 2 -2.81 11.70 -13.54
N GLY A 3 -3.53 12.47 -12.73
CA GLY A 3 -2.96 13.53 -11.91
C GLY A 3 -1.99 13.01 -10.85
N THR A 4 -2.35 11.98 -10.13
CA THR A 4 -1.49 11.31 -9.15
C THR A 4 -0.27 10.68 -9.83
N ALA A 5 -0.46 10.04 -10.97
CA ALA A 5 0.64 9.45 -11.74
C ALA A 5 1.68 10.50 -12.14
N ARG A 6 1.25 11.65 -12.62
CA ARG A 6 2.15 12.76 -12.98
C ARG A 6 2.88 13.35 -11.78
N ALA A 7 2.18 13.49 -10.65
CA ALA A 7 2.77 13.99 -9.41
C ALA A 7 3.92 13.11 -8.89
N PHE A 8 3.90 11.80 -9.20
CA PHE A 8 4.93 10.85 -8.81
C PHE A 8 5.87 10.44 -9.96
N GLY A 9 5.96 11.27 -10.98
CA GLY A 9 7.02 11.20 -12.00
C GLY A 9 6.68 10.39 -13.24
N LEU A 10 5.43 9.98 -13.44
CA LEU A 10 5.00 9.32 -14.65
C LEU A 10 4.57 10.32 -15.72
N LYS A 11 5.00 10.09 -16.95
CA LYS A 11 4.55 10.86 -18.10
C LYS A 11 3.20 10.31 -18.57
N VAL A 12 2.18 11.13 -18.52
CA VAL A 12 0.83 10.81 -19.00
C VAL A 12 0.33 11.96 -19.86
N ASP A 13 0.37 11.77 -21.17
CA ASP A 13 -0.12 12.73 -22.16
C ASP A 13 -0.86 11.99 -23.30
N GLY A 14 -1.27 12.72 -24.33
CA GLY A 14 -2.03 12.13 -25.45
C GLY A 14 -1.24 11.14 -26.31
N LYS A 15 0.08 11.03 -26.13
CA LYS A 15 0.96 10.14 -26.91
C LYS A 15 1.62 9.05 -26.07
N VAL A 16 1.89 9.34 -24.79
CA VAL A 16 2.64 8.45 -23.89
C VAL A 16 1.90 8.31 -22.58
N ASP A 17 1.67 7.08 -22.16
CA ASP A 17 1.09 6.74 -20.87
C ASP A 17 2.01 5.76 -20.14
N GLU A 18 2.90 6.29 -19.30
CA GLU A 18 3.87 5.50 -18.53
C GLU A 18 3.24 4.69 -17.40
N ARG A 19 1.93 4.84 -17.13
CA ARG A 19 1.19 3.96 -16.23
C ARG A 19 1.15 2.51 -16.73
N GLN A 20 1.34 2.31 -18.04
CA GLN A 20 1.42 0.99 -18.66
C GLN A 20 2.81 0.36 -18.59
N ASP A 21 3.84 1.13 -18.24
CA ASP A 21 5.18 0.63 -17.97
C ASP A 21 5.24 0.08 -16.55
N ILE A 22 5.40 -1.25 -16.41
CA ILE A 22 5.36 -1.93 -15.11
C ILE A 22 6.43 -1.40 -14.17
N ARG A 23 7.66 -1.20 -14.63
CA ARG A 23 8.75 -0.71 -13.80
C ARG A 23 8.50 0.71 -13.30
N LYS A 24 8.17 1.62 -14.20
CA LYS A 24 7.88 3.02 -13.87
C LYS A 24 6.65 3.16 -12.98
N SER A 25 5.59 2.40 -13.28
CA SER A 25 4.37 2.35 -12.45
C SER A 25 4.67 1.85 -11.05
N THR A 26 5.50 0.82 -10.89
CA THR A 26 5.87 0.26 -9.60
C THR A 26 6.69 1.26 -8.78
N GLU A 27 7.65 1.93 -9.39
CA GLU A 27 8.46 2.97 -8.73
C GLU A 27 7.59 4.15 -8.27
N ALA A 28 6.67 4.61 -9.13
CA ALA A 28 5.73 5.69 -8.79
C ALA A 28 4.76 5.29 -7.68
N ALA A 29 4.23 4.07 -7.71
CA ALA A 29 3.36 3.54 -6.66
C ALA A 29 4.10 3.45 -5.32
N ALA A 30 5.34 2.99 -5.31
CA ALA A 30 6.16 2.92 -4.11
C ALA A 30 6.40 4.31 -3.50
N LYS A 31 6.71 5.30 -4.31
CA LYS A 31 6.86 6.71 -3.87
C LYS A 31 5.55 7.27 -3.31
N TYR A 32 4.43 6.98 -3.95
CA TYR A 32 3.10 7.41 -3.49
C TYR A 32 2.74 6.79 -2.15
N ILE A 33 2.91 5.48 -1.99
CA ILE A 33 2.67 4.76 -0.74
C ILE A 33 3.53 5.33 0.39
N LYS A 34 4.80 5.60 0.12
CA LYS A 34 5.71 6.20 1.10
C LYS A 34 5.25 7.60 1.51
N ALA A 35 4.81 8.42 0.56
CA ALA A 35 4.25 9.74 0.83
C ALA A 35 2.98 9.65 1.70
N LEU A 36 2.08 8.72 1.41
CA LEU A 36 0.88 8.49 2.20
C LEU A 36 1.22 8.01 3.63
N HIS A 37 2.19 7.13 3.77
CA HIS A 37 2.65 6.69 5.09
C HIS A 37 3.21 7.85 5.92
N ASN A 38 3.92 8.79 5.31
CA ASN A 38 4.41 9.99 5.99
C ASN A 38 3.26 10.88 6.47
N ILE A 39 2.13 10.91 5.76
CA ILE A 39 0.94 11.69 6.15
C ILE A 39 0.17 11.00 7.28
N PHE A 40 -0.08 9.71 7.17
CA PHE A 40 -0.99 8.99 8.07
C PHE A 40 -0.31 8.29 9.26
N GLY A 41 0.99 8.01 9.16
CA GLY A 41 1.79 7.44 10.25
C GLY A 41 1.63 5.95 10.50
N ASN A 42 0.65 5.28 9.90
CA ASN A 42 0.48 3.83 9.99
C ASN A 42 0.07 3.21 8.66
N TRP A 43 0.36 1.92 8.50
CA TRP A 43 0.14 1.22 7.25
C TRP A 43 -1.33 0.94 6.93
N THR A 44 -2.17 0.79 7.94
CA THR A 44 -3.61 0.54 7.74
C THR A 44 -4.31 1.75 7.12
N LEU A 45 -4.07 2.94 7.66
CA LEU A 45 -4.55 4.20 7.08
C LEU A 45 -3.92 4.48 5.71
N THR A 46 -2.65 4.15 5.54
CA THR A 46 -1.95 4.27 4.25
C THR A 46 -2.63 3.42 3.17
N ALA A 47 -2.96 2.18 3.47
CA ALA A 47 -3.68 1.29 2.55
C ALA A 47 -5.08 1.82 2.21
N ALA A 48 -5.81 2.33 3.19
CA ALA A 48 -7.10 2.96 2.96
C ALA A 48 -6.99 4.20 2.07
N ALA A 49 -6.00 5.06 2.33
CA ALA A 49 -5.73 6.25 1.52
C ALA A 49 -5.34 5.92 0.08
N TYR A 50 -4.57 4.87 -0.11
CA TYR A 50 -4.19 4.40 -1.45
C TYR A 50 -5.42 3.99 -2.27
N ASN A 51 -6.39 3.36 -1.64
CA ASN A 51 -7.64 2.93 -2.29
C ASN A 51 -8.62 4.09 -2.53
N VAL A 52 -8.93 4.86 -1.49
CA VAL A 52 -10.01 5.87 -1.52
C VAL A 52 -9.53 7.27 -1.88
N GLY A 53 -8.23 7.51 -1.85
CA GLY A 53 -7.61 8.81 -2.01
C GLY A 53 -7.37 9.53 -0.67
N GLU A 54 -6.24 10.21 -0.57
CA GLU A 54 -5.81 10.89 0.66
C GLU A 54 -6.81 11.96 1.13
N GLY A 55 -7.32 12.76 0.22
CA GLY A 55 -8.27 13.82 0.54
C GLY A 55 -9.59 13.30 1.08
N SER A 56 -10.07 12.18 0.56
CA SER A 56 -11.29 11.53 1.04
C SER A 56 -11.11 10.95 2.43
N LEU A 57 -9.97 10.31 2.69
CA LEU A 57 -9.66 9.76 4.00
C LEU A 57 -9.46 10.86 5.05
N LEU A 58 -8.73 11.92 4.72
CA LEU A 58 -8.54 13.07 5.61
C LEU A 58 -9.87 13.74 5.99
N ARG A 59 -10.79 13.88 5.02
CA ARG A 59 -12.14 14.38 5.32
C ARG A 59 -12.91 13.46 6.27
N SER A 60 -12.79 12.15 6.09
CA SER A 60 -13.43 11.17 6.97
C SER A 60 -12.87 11.23 8.39
N ILE A 61 -11.54 11.32 8.54
CA ILE A 61 -10.87 11.47 9.83
C ILE A 61 -11.35 12.74 10.53
N LYS A 62 -11.35 13.86 9.83
CA LYS A 62 -11.79 15.14 10.37
C LYS A 62 -13.27 15.13 10.77
N LYS A 63 -14.13 14.57 9.93
CA LYS A 63 -15.58 14.49 10.17
C LYS A 63 -15.92 13.60 11.37
N GLN A 64 -15.22 12.50 11.53
CA GLN A 64 -15.48 11.51 12.59
C GLN A 64 -14.66 11.75 13.86
N GLY A 65 -13.66 12.64 13.82
CA GLY A 65 -12.77 12.90 14.93
C GLY A 65 -11.91 11.69 15.33
N GLN A 66 -11.67 10.76 14.40
CA GLN A 66 -10.96 9.50 14.63
C GLN A 66 -9.86 9.30 13.61
N ASP A 67 -8.67 8.95 14.08
CA ASP A 67 -7.50 8.55 13.29
C ASP A 67 -7.18 7.05 13.37
N ASN A 68 -7.87 6.31 14.22
CA ASN A 68 -7.77 4.85 14.29
C ASN A 68 -8.66 4.24 13.20
N TYR A 69 -8.03 3.54 12.24
CA TYR A 69 -8.73 2.90 11.12
C TYR A 69 -9.91 2.02 11.57
N TYR A 70 -9.73 1.21 12.61
CA TYR A 70 -10.74 0.27 13.08
C TYR A 70 -11.99 0.97 13.66
N LEU A 71 -11.87 2.24 14.05
CA LEU A 71 -12.96 3.06 14.55
C LEU A 71 -13.54 3.98 13.49
N LEU A 72 -12.91 4.07 12.31
CA LEU A 72 -13.43 4.83 11.17
C LEU A 72 -14.53 4.04 10.45
N SER A 73 -15.63 4.71 10.16
CA SER A 73 -16.64 4.22 9.24
C SER A 73 -16.27 4.64 7.82
N LEU A 74 -15.76 3.70 7.05
CA LEU A 74 -15.39 3.89 5.64
C LEU A 74 -16.39 3.19 4.74
N ASN A 75 -16.35 3.52 3.44
CA ASN A 75 -17.18 2.83 2.48
C ASN A 75 -16.82 1.33 2.40
N LYS A 76 -17.78 0.53 1.95
CA LYS A 76 -17.67 -0.94 1.93
C LYS A 76 -16.50 -1.44 1.06
N GLU A 77 -16.24 -0.77 -0.06
CA GLU A 77 -15.15 -1.13 -0.97
C GLU A 77 -13.78 -0.91 -0.32
N THR A 78 -13.54 0.24 0.30
CA THR A 78 -12.28 0.55 0.98
C THR A 78 -12.04 -0.37 2.16
N SER A 79 -13.05 -0.66 2.96
CA SER A 79 -12.96 -1.61 4.07
C SER A 79 -12.60 -3.01 3.57
N ALA A 80 -13.26 -3.49 2.53
CA ALA A 80 -12.95 -4.79 1.91
C ALA A 80 -11.53 -4.84 1.34
N TYR A 81 -11.06 -3.77 0.71
CA TYR A 81 -9.71 -3.65 0.19
C TYR A 81 -8.64 -3.79 1.29
N VAL A 82 -8.78 -3.06 2.38
CA VAL A 82 -7.84 -3.11 3.50
C VAL A 82 -7.82 -4.49 4.15
N TYR A 83 -8.97 -5.10 4.39
CA TYR A 83 -9.04 -6.46 4.93
C TYR A 83 -8.41 -7.51 4.02
N ARG A 84 -8.55 -7.37 2.69
CA ARG A 84 -7.85 -8.24 1.73
C ARG A 84 -6.34 -8.12 1.84
N LEU A 85 -5.81 -6.91 1.98
CA LEU A 85 -4.36 -6.68 2.16
C LEU A 85 -3.86 -7.30 3.47
N ILE A 86 -4.58 -7.13 4.57
CA ILE A 86 -4.24 -7.74 5.85
C ILE A 86 -4.26 -9.27 5.75
N SER A 87 -5.27 -9.84 5.09
CA SER A 87 -5.37 -11.28 4.85
C SER A 87 -4.23 -11.81 3.99
N MET A 88 -3.85 -11.11 2.93
CA MET A 88 -2.71 -11.48 2.09
C MET A 88 -1.39 -11.45 2.87
N LYS A 89 -1.18 -10.42 3.68
CA LYS A 89 -0.01 -10.32 4.56
C LYS A 89 0.07 -11.52 5.51
N GLU A 90 -1.04 -11.87 6.14
CA GLU A 90 -1.12 -13.02 7.05
C GLU A 90 -0.80 -14.35 6.34
N ILE A 91 -1.33 -14.56 5.14
CA ILE A 91 -1.04 -15.75 4.33
C ILE A 91 0.44 -15.82 3.94
N ILE A 92 1.03 -14.71 3.53
CA ILE A 92 2.44 -14.63 3.13
C ILE A 92 3.36 -14.91 4.33
N GLU A 93 3.05 -14.39 5.50
CA GLU A 93 3.84 -14.57 6.71
C GLU A 93 3.68 -15.97 7.33
N ASN A 94 2.51 -16.58 7.19
CA ASN A 94 2.15 -17.86 7.80
C ASN A 94 1.53 -18.84 6.77
N PRO A 95 2.24 -19.18 5.69
CA PRO A 95 1.64 -19.91 4.57
C PRO A 95 1.18 -21.32 4.93
N ALA A 96 1.89 -22.01 5.82
CA ALA A 96 1.59 -23.38 6.21
C ALA A 96 0.22 -23.51 6.92
N ILE A 97 -0.20 -22.50 7.67
CA ILE A 97 -1.50 -22.47 8.37
C ILE A 97 -2.66 -22.48 7.35
N TYR A 98 -2.43 -21.87 6.18
CA TYR A 98 -3.43 -21.73 5.13
C TYR A 98 -3.27 -22.73 3.97
N GLY A 99 -2.45 -23.77 4.15
CA GLY A 99 -2.28 -24.86 3.18
C GLY A 99 -1.35 -24.57 2.01
N TYR A 100 -0.58 -23.50 2.06
CA TYR A 100 0.39 -23.15 1.01
C TYR A 100 1.75 -23.81 1.23
N ARG A 101 2.47 -24.12 0.12
CA ARG A 101 3.79 -24.74 0.18
C ARG A 101 4.85 -23.75 0.72
N PRO A 102 5.62 -24.14 1.77
CA PRO A 102 6.60 -23.23 2.40
C PRO A 102 7.75 -22.77 1.50
N SER A 103 8.08 -23.52 0.44
CA SER A 103 9.27 -23.27 -0.40
C SER A 103 9.21 -21.95 -1.19
N VAL A 104 8.04 -21.52 -1.63
CA VAL A 104 7.88 -20.26 -2.39
C VAL A 104 7.97 -19.05 -1.46
N THR A 105 7.44 -19.17 -0.25
CA THR A 105 7.37 -18.08 0.74
C THR A 105 8.67 -17.91 1.51
N ARG A 106 9.51 -18.95 1.65
CA ARG A 106 10.83 -18.84 2.28
C ARG A 106 11.74 -17.86 1.54
N GLY A 107 11.70 -17.84 0.21
CA GLY A 107 12.47 -16.89 -0.59
C GLY A 107 12.08 -15.43 -0.33
N LEU A 108 10.79 -15.16 -0.23
CA LEU A 108 10.28 -13.82 0.03
C LEU A 108 10.57 -13.34 1.46
N VAL A 109 10.43 -14.21 2.45
CA VAL A 109 10.71 -13.88 3.87
C VAL A 109 12.21 -13.72 4.08
N ALA A 110 13.06 -14.58 3.49
CA ALA A 110 14.52 -14.46 3.56
C ALA A 110 14.98 -13.14 2.92
N SER A 111 14.47 -12.79 1.76
CA SER A 111 14.75 -11.53 1.07
C SER A 111 14.40 -10.30 1.91
N ASN A 112 13.27 -10.32 2.59
CA ASN A 112 12.87 -9.24 3.47
C ASN A 112 13.75 -9.12 4.71
N ASN A 113 14.13 -10.25 5.31
CA ASN A 113 15.01 -10.26 6.47
C ASN A 113 16.43 -9.78 6.13
N GLU A 114 16.93 -10.12 4.96
CA GLU A 114 18.22 -9.62 4.47
C GLU A 114 18.18 -8.11 4.22
N ALA A 115 17.12 -7.61 3.59
CA ALA A 115 16.93 -6.19 3.37
C ALA A 115 16.81 -5.39 4.68
N GLU A 116 16.11 -5.94 5.67
CA GLU A 116 16.03 -5.34 7.01
C GLU A 116 17.38 -5.39 7.74
N ALA A 117 18.14 -6.48 7.63
CA ALA A 117 19.45 -6.61 8.22
C ALA A 117 20.47 -5.65 7.59
N GLU A 118 20.43 -5.46 6.27
CA GLU A 118 21.26 -4.47 5.58
C GLU A 118 20.88 -3.04 5.94
N GLY A 119 19.59 -2.74 6.07
CA GLY A 119 19.08 -1.45 6.54
C GLY A 119 19.50 -1.09 7.97
N ARG A 120 19.71 -2.07 8.82
CA ARG A 120 20.19 -1.86 10.22
C ARG A 120 21.70 -1.63 10.32
N LYS A 121 22.48 -1.98 9.31
CA LYS A 121 23.95 -1.77 9.26
C LYS A 121 24.34 -0.37 8.79
N LEU A 122 23.38 0.38 8.27
CA LEU A 122 23.54 1.77 7.84
C LEU A 122 23.08 2.73 8.95
#